data_572ea7a3f4a3d7887e3f6ddd851f4b27
#
_entry.id   572ea7a3f4a3d7887e3f6ddd851f4b27
#
_cell.length_a   1.000
_cell.length_b   1.000
_cell.length_c   1.000
_cell.angle_alpha   90.00
_cell.angle_beta   90.00
_cell.angle_gamma   90.00
#
_symmetry.space_group_name_H-M   'P 1'
#
loop_
_entity.id
_entity.type
_entity.pdbx_description
1 polymer ?
#
loop_
_entity_poly.entity_id
_entity_poly.type
_entity_poly.pdbx_seq_one_letter_code
_entity_poly.pdbx_strand_id
1 'polypeptide(L)'
;MANAFADSGWSVTVVSLADSSWEIENGTDQSLLVGLNTAIERVPVNLRREDFEPIIGRWTPLHARNPDRWKAQFLKRTTREFPEKIFGAWRTPLIEAVSAVYRTKPADLLIVSPAPYTTLAVAEALHRQFSIPYVVDYRDGWSVDVVNGGSAFDVGSKQDRIEREVLKNASAAWFVNERIMEFYKDRYPESSTKFSVVRNGYDSSAVAQITPHIPAGSPLSFGYLGTMNLALPQLRNLLEGWRLARESVPGLKDARLEFRGHVGAGYASGAGGHARLISEFSDCGVSYGGPVAKSDVAAVYSQWNALVLALIGGEYVTSGKVYEYMATGLPILSVHERHHAACDVLNGYPLWALAEPSSPESVAAGFTEISQVAHRFDQDSLKKALEHANSFEYKRSMSGVLDEANAIAQAPVALPSHTSSEQVLLQPYQDVEIPAKPVVTLIAAQKIIATTLEKNIPLLLAAGCEVRLITFHDPHSALNGIDLALQRLTLQAFKRGRSKATRVIKRNVLAPFSSLIMKVLKLPRRVDLLICMDPTLDEWIATTDVFVALDRYAAYAARNCSKRSGQAVAILGMREITRLVTSSTQQG
;
A
#
# COMPACT_ATOMS: atom_id res chain seq x y z
N MET A 1 -6.81 -18.94 -1.65
CA MET A 1 -6.31 -20.06 -0.82
C MET A 1 -7.24 -20.34 0.37
N ALA A 2 -7.43 -19.47 1.37
CA ALA A 2 -8.25 -19.74 2.56
C ALA A 2 -9.67 -20.28 2.24
N ASN A 3 -10.37 -19.69 1.26
CA ASN A 3 -11.67 -20.20 0.82
C ASN A 3 -11.58 -21.65 0.29
N ALA A 4 -10.54 -21.98 -0.51
CA ALA A 4 -10.39 -23.32 -1.07
C ALA A 4 -10.20 -24.38 0.03
N PHE A 5 -9.44 -24.06 1.08
CA PHE A 5 -9.31 -24.93 2.24
C PHE A 5 -10.65 -25.07 2.99
N ALA A 6 -11.34 -23.97 3.28
CA ALA A 6 -12.63 -24.00 3.97
C ALA A 6 -13.70 -24.76 3.15
N ASP A 7 -13.77 -24.53 1.85
CA ASP A 7 -14.71 -25.22 0.93
C ASP A 7 -14.40 -26.71 0.83
N SER A 8 -13.16 -27.13 1.09
CA SER A 8 -12.72 -28.54 1.14
C SER A 8 -12.87 -29.19 2.52
N GLY A 9 -13.53 -28.50 3.47
CA GLY A 9 -13.85 -29.05 4.79
C GLY A 9 -12.79 -28.81 5.87
N TRP A 10 -11.74 -28.01 5.60
CA TRP A 10 -10.78 -27.62 6.62
C TRP A 10 -11.39 -26.58 7.57
N SER A 11 -11.08 -26.69 8.86
CA SER A 11 -11.30 -25.60 9.82
C SER A 11 -10.18 -24.58 9.68
N VAL A 12 -10.51 -23.39 9.13
CA VAL A 12 -9.52 -22.38 8.78
C VAL A 12 -9.58 -21.19 9.75
N THR A 13 -8.44 -20.87 10.36
CA THR A 13 -8.25 -19.64 11.13
C THR A 13 -7.18 -18.79 10.46
N VAL A 14 -7.52 -17.56 10.08
CA VAL A 14 -6.62 -16.60 9.43
C VAL A 14 -6.17 -15.56 10.45
N VAL A 15 -4.90 -15.59 10.82
CA VAL A 15 -4.28 -14.57 11.67
C VAL A 15 -3.61 -13.54 10.74
N SER A 16 -4.02 -12.30 10.85
CA SER A 16 -3.59 -11.22 9.94
C SER A 16 -3.35 -9.91 10.67
N LEU A 17 -2.71 -8.98 9.99
CA LEU A 17 -2.60 -7.61 10.48
C LEU A 17 -4.01 -7.01 10.62
N ALA A 18 -4.26 -6.31 11.73
CA ALA A 18 -5.55 -5.67 11.97
C ALA A 18 -5.83 -4.54 10.97
N ASP A 19 -7.11 -4.35 10.63
CA ASP A 19 -7.56 -3.32 9.69
C ASP A 19 -7.10 -1.91 10.10
N SER A 20 -7.13 -1.59 11.41
CA SER A 20 -6.62 -0.34 11.96
C SER A 20 -5.13 -0.08 11.68
N SER A 21 -4.33 -1.14 11.52
CA SER A 21 -2.92 -1.03 11.15
C SER A 21 -2.74 -0.82 9.64
N TRP A 22 -3.59 -1.42 8.81
CA TRP A 22 -3.60 -1.20 7.36
C TRP A 22 -4.09 0.18 6.96
N GLU A 23 -5.09 0.71 7.65
CA GLU A 23 -5.62 2.07 7.39
C GLU A 23 -4.55 3.16 7.47
N ILE A 24 -3.55 2.96 8.33
CA ILE A 24 -2.44 3.89 8.50
C ILE A 24 -1.56 3.96 7.24
N GLU A 25 -1.39 2.86 6.51
CA GLU A 25 -0.49 2.80 5.34
C GLU A 25 -1.21 3.06 4.02
N ASN A 26 -2.12 2.18 3.66
CA ASN A 26 -2.68 2.11 2.31
C ASN A 26 -4.21 2.26 2.29
N GLY A 27 -4.83 2.34 3.46
CA GLY A 27 -6.28 2.21 3.60
C GLY A 27 -6.73 0.75 3.58
N THR A 28 -8.00 0.54 3.90
CA THR A 28 -8.67 -0.77 3.83
C THR A 28 -9.72 -0.75 2.74
N ASP A 29 -9.80 -1.83 1.98
CA ASP A 29 -10.88 -2.06 1.02
C ASP A 29 -11.73 -3.23 1.51
N GLN A 30 -12.85 -2.91 2.16
CA GLN A 30 -13.77 -3.91 2.70
C GLN A 30 -14.44 -4.75 1.61
N SER A 31 -14.46 -4.29 0.35
CA SER A 31 -15.01 -5.06 -0.77
C SER A 31 -14.21 -6.36 -1.05
N LEU A 32 -12.95 -6.41 -0.63
CA LEU A 32 -12.11 -7.61 -0.73
C LEU A 32 -12.57 -8.76 0.18
N LEU A 33 -13.37 -8.47 1.21
CA LEU A 33 -13.97 -9.47 2.09
C LEU A 33 -15.27 -10.06 1.54
N VAL A 34 -15.82 -9.47 0.49
CA VAL A 34 -17.01 -10.01 -0.19
C VAL A 34 -16.63 -11.33 -0.87
N GLY A 35 -17.37 -12.40 -0.53
CA GLY A 35 -17.08 -13.75 -1.01
C GLY A 35 -16.08 -14.55 -0.14
N LEU A 36 -15.67 -14.01 1.00
CA LEU A 36 -14.95 -14.80 2.01
C LEU A 36 -15.91 -15.85 2.61
N ASN A 37 -15.48 -17.10 2.67
CA ASN A 37 -16.25 -18.16 3.29
C ASN A 37 -16.49 -17.83 4.78
N THR A 38 -17.76 -17.85 5.18
CA THR A 38 -18.19 -17.45 6.53
C THR A 38 -17.70 -18.38 7.65
N ALA A 39 -17.25 -19.59 7.31
CA ALA A 39 -16.64 -20.52 8.25
C ALA A 39 -15.18 -20.17 8.60
N ILE A 40 -14.56 -19.21 7.89
CA ILE A 40 -13.19 -18.78 8.18
C ILE A 40 -13.19 -17.85 9.38
N GLU A 41 -12.51 -18.28 10.43
CA GLU A 41 -12.24 -17.46 11.62
C GLU A 41 -11.13 -16.45 11.31
N ARG A 42 -11.35 -15.17 11.63
CA ARG A 42 -10.33 -14.10 11.48
C ARG A 42 -9.85 -13.62 12.84
N VAL A 43 -8.55 -13.61 13.02
CA VAL A 43 -7.88 -13.12 14.24
C VAL A 43 -6.99 -11.94 13.85
N PRO A 44 -7.46 -10.70 14.02
CA PRO A 44 -6.68 -9.52 13.72
C PRO A 44 -5.64 -9.25 14.82
N VAL A 45 -4.37 -9.03 14.44
CA VAL A 45 -3.28 -8.71 15.35
C VAL A 45 -2.75 -7.31 15.06
N ASN A 46 -2.81 -6.43 16.05
CA ASN A 46 -2.36 -5.06 15.90
C ASN A 46 -0.83 -4.98 15.78
N LEU A 47 -0.38 -4.15 14.84
CA LEU A 47 0.99 -3.66 14.79
C LEU A 47 1.02 -2.25 15.36
N ARG A 48 1.69 -2.06 16.49
CA ARG A 48 1.86 -0.73 17.07
C ARG A 48 2.81 0.12 16.22
N ARG A 49 2.23 1.00 15.43
CA ARG A 49 2.92 1.91 14.54
C ARG A 49 3.29 3.22 15.27
N GLU A 50 4.29 3.16 16.17
CA GLU A 50 4.76 4.35 16.90
C GLU A 50 5.23 5.48 15.97
N ASP A 51 5.63 5.16 14.73
CA ASP A 51 6.04 6.11 13.71
C ASP A 51 4.85 6.83 13.05
N PHE A 52 3.65 6.30 13.22
CA PHE A 52 2.38 6.88 12.75
C PHE A 52 1.43 7.21 13.91
N GLU A 53 1.90 7.24 15.15
CA GLU A 53 1.07 7.67 16.28
C GLU A 53 0.55 9.11 16.02
N PRO A 54 -0.75 9.27 15.71
CA PRO A 54 -1.28 10.57 15.34
C PRO A 54 -1.41 11.51 16.53
N ILE A 55 -1.56 10.97 17.75
CA ILE A 55 -1.73 11.76 18.97
C ILE A 55 -0.38 12.18 19.51
N ILE A 56 0.04 13.41 19.19
CA ILE A 56 1.35 13.96 19.56
C ILE A 56 1.57 13.99 21.08
N GLY A 57 0.51 14.10 21.86
CA GLY A 57 0.56 14.01 23.33
C GLY A 57 1.20 12.72 23.85
N ARG A 58 1.06 11.62 23.11
CA ARG A 58 1.63 10.30 23.42
C ARG A 58 3.11 10.17 23.02
N TRP A 59 3.65 11.13 22.27
CA TRP A 59 5.04 11.07 21.81
C TRP A 59 6.01 11.29 22.97
N THR A 60 7.14 10.58 22.91
CA THR A 60 8.26 10.87 23.80
C THR A 60 8.84 12.26 23.50
N PRO A 61 9.48 12.91 24.48
CA PRO A 61 10.17 14.19 24.24
C PRO A 61 11.22 14.12 23.13
N LEU A 62 11.88 12.97 22.95
CA LEU A 62 12.84 12.76 21.87
C LEU A 62 12.14 12.73 20.51
N HIS A 63 11.00 12.03 20.41
CA HIS A 63 10.21 11.96 19.18
C HIS A 63 9.79 13.37 18.72
N ALA A 64 9.20 14.15 19.61
CA ALA A 64 8.75 15.50 19.27
C ALA A 64 9.90 16.48 18.94
N ARG A 65 11.03 16.41 19.68
CA ARG A 65 12.16 17.35 19.50
C ARG A 65 13.08 17.01 18.32
N ASN A 66 13.19 15.74 17.96
CA ASN A 66 14.12 15.26 16.93
C ASN A 66 13.54 14.05 16.20
N PRO A 67 12.49 14.26 15.40
CA PRO A 67 11.75 13.17 14.76
C PRO A 67 12.63 12.29 13.86
N ASP A 68 13.61 12.86 13.17
CA ASP A 68 14.51 12.07 12.31
C ASP A 68 15.39 11.11 13.10
N ARG A 69 15.99 11.59 14.21
CA ARG A 69 16.81 10.73 15.09
C ARG A 69 15.96 9.65 15.76
N TRP A 70 14.77 10.03 16.20
CA TRP A 70 13.83 9.08 16.80
C TRP A 70 13.45 8.01 15.77
N LYS A 71 13.08 8.40 14.53
CA LYS A 71 12.73 7.46 13.45
C LYS A 71 13.89 6.51 13.14
N ALA A 72 15.12 7.01 13.06
CA ALA A 72 16.30 6.16 12.86
C ALA A 72 16.50 5.14 14.00
N GLN A 73 16.27 5.57 15.26
CA GLN A 73 16.34 4.66 16.42
C GLN A 73 15.17 3.65 16.44
N PHE A 74 13.98 4.09 16.09
CA PHE A 74 12.81 3.22 15.95
C PHE A 74 13.07 2.12 14.92
N LEU A 75 13.48 2.47 13.70
CA LEU A 75 13.80 1.50 12.66
C LEU A 75 14.93 0.55 13.07
N LYS A 76 15.96 1.05 13.76
CA LYS A 76 17.04 0.19 14.28
C LYS A 76 16.54 -0.78 15.36
N ARG A 77 15.58 -0.38 16.19
CA ARG A 77 14.95 -1.25 17.20
C ARG A 77 14.14 -2.35 16.52
N THR A 78 13.22 -1.99 15.62
CA THR A 78 12.36 -2.95 14.94
C THR A 78 13.16 -3.98 14.14
N THR A 79 14.21 -3.55 13.41
CA THR A 79 15.08 -4.48 12.66
C THR A 79 15.97 -5.37 13.54
N ARG A 80 16.15 -5.06 14.84
CA ARG A 80 16.80 -5.98 15.78
C ARG A 80 15.90 -7.14 16.16
N GLU A 81 14.59 -6.90 16.31
CA GLU A 81 13.62 -7.94 16.65
C GLU A 81 13.47 -8.92 15.49
N PHE A 82 13.24 -8.40 14.29
CA PHE A 82 13.29 -9.15 13.04
C PHE A 82 13.87 -8.23 11.95
N PRO A 83 14.67 -8.73 10.98
CA PRO A 83 15.39 -7.87 10.02
C PRO A 83 14.49 -7.35 8.89
N GLU A 84 13.34 -6.84 9.26
CA GLU A 84 12.37 -6.15 8.40
C GLU A 84 12.02 -4.80 9.01
N LYS A 85 12.10 -3.73 8.20
CA LYS A 85 11.78 -2.38 8.66
C LYS A 85 10.32 -2.35 9.12
N ILE A 86 10.05 -1.65 10.23
CA ILE A 86 8.69 -1.44 10.73
C ILE A 86 8.04 -2.75 11.22
N PHE A 87 7.81 -3.71 10.33
CA PHE A 87 7.13 -4.97 10.64
C PHE A 87 7.94 -5.88 11.59
N GLY A 88 9.24 -5.64 11.75
CA GLY A 88 10.03 -6.36 12.76
C GLY A 88 9.45 -6.26 14.18
N ALA A 89 8.80 -5.14 14.51
CA ALA A 89 8.12 -4.95 15.79
C ALA A 89 6.85 -5.83 15.96
N TRP A 90 6.32 -6.37 14.85
CA TRP A 90 5.15 -7.25 14.88
C TRP A 90 5.49 -8.69 15.30
N ARG A 91 6.77 -9.05 15.30
CA ARG A 91 7.25 -10.40 15.60
C ARG A 91 6.67 -10.97 16.91
N THR A 92 6.86 -10.25 18.00
CA THR A 92 6.43 -10.72 19.32
C THR A 92 4.91 -10.80 19.45
N PRO A 93 4.12 -9.74 19.18
CA PRO A 93 2.67 -9.81 19.29
C PRO A 93 2.05 -10.85 18.34
N LEU A 94 2.64 -11.06 17.15
CA LEU A 94 2.16 -12.05 16.22
C LEU A 94 2.40 -13.48 16.73
N ILE A 95 3.60 -13.80 17.24
CA ILE A 95 3.91 -15.12 17.82
C ILE A 95 3.00 -15.38 19.03
N GLU A 96 2.81 -14.41 19.91
CA GLU A 96 1.94 -14.54 21.09
C GLU A 96 0.48 -14.83 20.68
N ALA A 97 -0.05 -14.07 19.72
CA ALA A 97 -1.43 -14.25 19.24
C ALA A 97 -1.62 -15.63 18.60
N VAL A 98 -0.73 -16.04 17.68
CA VAL A 98 -0.84 -17.35 17.01
C VAL A 98 -0.64 -18.50 18.02
N SER A 99 0.27 -18.35 18.99
CA SER A 99 0.45 -19.34 20.06
C SER A 99 -0.79 -19.45 20.95
N ALA A 100 -1.47 -18.34 21.24
CA ALA A 100 -2.73 -18.35 22.00
C ALA A 100 -3.84 -19.06 21.22
N VAL A 101 -3.99 -18.76 19.94
CA VAL A 101 -4.95 -19.45 19.06
C VAL A 101 -4.66 -20.95 19.03
N TYR A 102 -3.40 -21.37 18.84
CA TYR A 102 -3.02 -22.77 18.79
C TYR A 102 -3.34 -23.51 20.10
N ARG A 103 -3.12 -22.90 21.26
CA ARG A 103 -3.43 -23.52 22.57
C ARG A 103 -4.92 -23.75 22.79
N THR A 104 -5.77 -22.87 22.25
CA THR A 104 -7.24 -23.00 22.36
C THR A 104 -7.83 -23.91 21.28
N LYS A 105 -7.22 -23.89 20.10
CA LYS A 105 -7.66 -24.61 18.92
C LYS A 105 -6.42 -25.12 18.17
N PRO A 106 -5.88 -26.29 18.57
CA PRO A 106 -4.73 -26.86 17.87
C PRO A 106 -5.00 -27.06 16.39
N ALA A 107 -4.00 -26.77 15.57
CA ALA A 107 -4.06 -26.92 14.11
C ALA A 107 -3.11 -28.02 13.66
N ASP A 108 -3.50 -28.77 12.62
CA ASP A 108 -2.72 -29.83 12.03
C ASP A 108 -1.66 -29.32 11.07
N LEU A 109 -1.84 -28.12 10.56
CA LEU A 109 -0.95 -27.47 9.60
C LEU A 109 -0.94 -25.95 9.80
N LEU A 110 0.25 -25.35 9.73
CA LEU A 110 0.43 -23.91 9.66
C LEU A 110 0.86 -23.52 8.24
N ILE A 111 0.12 -22.63 7.59
CA ILE A 111 0.52 -22.03 6.30
C ILE A 111 0.92 -20.58 6.57
N VAL A 112 2.17 -20.23 6.24
CA VAL A 112 2.71 -18.89 6.41
C VAL A 112 2.90 -18.24 5.04
N SER A 113 2.21 -17.13 4.81
CA SER A 113 2.38 -16.33 3.60
C SER A 113 3.21 -15.08 3.93
N PRO A 114 4.49 -15.02 3.50
CA PRO A 114 5.36 -13.87 3.72
C PRO A 114 4.91 -12.63 2.94
N ALA A 115 5.36 -11.45 3.42
CA ALA A 115 4.97 -10.08 3.16
C ALA A 115 3.75 -9.65 3.98
N PRO A 116 4.00 -9.28 5.26
CA PRO A 116 5.32 -9.02 5.89
C PRO A 116 6.12 -10.30 6.15
N TYR A 117 7.44 -10.24 5.90
CA TYR A 117 8.35 -11.40 6.11
C TYR A 117 8.52 -11.78 7.58
N THR A 118 8.16 -10.90 8.49
CA THR A 118 8.10 -11.17 9.94
C THR A 118 7.20 -12.37 10.26
N THR A 119 6.25 -12.73 9.41
CA THR A 119 5.43 -13.95 9.54
C THR A 119 6.27 -15.23 9.54
N LEU A 120 7.44 -15.26 8.89
CA LEU A 120 8.36 -16.39 8.92
C LEU A 120 8.84 -16.74 10.33
N ALA A 121 8.94 -15.73 11.21
CA ALA A 121 9.30 -15.96 12.62
C ALA A 121 8.23 -16.76 13.39
N VAL A 122 6.97 -16.70 12.94
CA VAL A 122 5.87 -17.49 13.54
C VAL A 122 6.04 -18.96 13.19
N ALA A 123 6.33 -19.28 11.91
CA ALA A 123 6.56 -20.65 11.47
C ALA A 123 7.61 -21.35 12.34
N GLU A 124 8.78 -20.72 12.46
CA GLU A 124 9.88 -21.25 13.27
C GLU A 124 9.52 -21.38 14.77
N ALA A 125 8.86 -20.35 15.34
CA ALA A 125 8.51 -20.34 16.75
C ALA A 125 7.49 -21.43 17.12
N LEU A 126 6.43 -21.58 16.33
CA LEU A 126 5.39 -22.58 16.58
C LEU A 126 5.88 -24.01 16.31
N HIS A 127 6.64 -24.20 15.23
CA HIS A 127 7.27 -25.49 14.96
C HIS A 127 8.17 -25.94 16.11
N ARG A 128 9.02 -25.05 16.64
CA ARG A 128 9.90 -25.33 17.77
C ARG A 128 9.13 -25.59 19.07
N GLN A 129 8.05 -24.85 19.32
CA GLN A 129 7.28 -24.93 20.55
C GLN A 129 6.28 -26.09 20.55
N PHE A 130 5.66 -26.38 19.43
CA PHE A 130 4.53 -27.30 19.34
C PHE A 130 4.74 -28.44 18.33
N SER A 131 5.87 -28.46 17.63
CA SER A 131 6.19 -29.41 16.54
C SER A 131 5.17 -29.40 15.39
N ILE A 132 4.38 -28.33 15.24
CA ILE A 132 3.41 -28.23 14.14
C ILE A 132 4.15 -28.20 12.80
N PRO A 133 3.73 -29.01 11.81
CA PRO A 133 4.24 -28.92 10.45
C PRO A 133 3.82 -27.60 9.82
N TYR A 134 4.67 -27.02 8.98
CA TYR A 134 4.33 -25.78 8.30
C TYR A 134 4.78 -25.74 6.86
N VAL A 135 4.05 -24.94 6.09
CA VAL A 135 4.34 -24.61 4.69
C VAL A 135 4.57 -23.10 4.58
N VAL A 136 5.53 -22.72 3.75
CA VAL A 136 5.77 -21.32 3.40
C VAL A 136 5.22 -21.04 2.00
N ASP A 137 4.27 -20.11 1.88
CA ASP A 137 3.63 -19.73 0.62
C ASP A 137 4.18 -18.37 0.14
N TYR A 138 5.24 -18.42 -0.67
CA TYR A 138 5.89 -17.23 -1.23
C TYR A 138 5.10 -16.67 -2.41
N ARG A 139 4.37 -15.57 -2.17
CA ARG A 139 3.78 -14.75 -3.24
C ARG A 139 4.78 -13.77 -3.83
N ASP A 140 5.75 -13.33 -3.00
CA ASP A 140 6.96 -12.61 -3.38
C ASP A 140 8.14 -13.22 -2.61
N GLY A 141 9.29 -13.37 -3.27
CA GLY A 141 10.47 -13.91 -2.60
C GLY A 141 11.12 -12.87 -1.68
N TRP A 142 11.67 -13.32 -0.53
CA TRP A 142 12.39 -12.43 0.38
C TRP A 142 13.85 -12.23 -0.05
N SER A 143 14.51 -13.30 -0.46
CA SER A 143 15.91 -13.26 -0.88
C SER A 143 16.12 -12.80 -2.32
N VAL A 144 15.06 -12.68 -3.11
CA VAL A 144 15.09 -12.15 -4.48
C VAL A 144 14.53 -10.73 -4.53
N ASP A 145 15.25 -9.81 -5.20
CA ASP A 145 14.68 -8.51 -5.56
C ASP A 145 13.78 -8.70 -6.78
N VAL A 146 12.49 -8.83 -6.54
CA VAL A 146 11.51 -9.13 -7.59
C VAL A 146 11.36 -8.01 -8.62
N VAL A 147 11.77 -6.78 -8.29
CA VAL A 147 11.66 -5.61 -9.18
C VAL A 147 12.91 -5.42 -10.02
N ASN A 148 14.09 -5.44 -9.38
CA ASN A 148 15.37 -5.14 -10.05
C ASN A 148 16.13 -6.41 -10.49
N GLY A 149 15.69 -7.57 -10.04
CA GLY A 149 16.38 -8.84 -10.26
C GLY A 149 17.54 -9.08 -9.29
N GLY A 150 17.99 -10.32 -9.19
CA GLY A 150 19.10 -10.71 -8.34
C GLY A 150 18.76 -10.84 -6.85
N SER A 151 19.79 -10.84 -6.01
CA SER A 151 19.64 -11.05 -4.56
C SER A 151 19.26 -9.78 -3.81
N ALA A 152 18.18 -9.84 -3.01
CA ALA A 152 17.75 -8.74 -2.14
C ALA A 152 18.70 -8.52 -0.94
N PHE A 153 19.49 -9.52 -0.57
CA PHE A 153 20.48 -9.46 0.50
C PHE A 153 21.57 -10.54 0.33
N ASP A 154 22.72 -10.31 0.94
CA ASP A 154 23.88 -11.18 0.81
C ASP A 154 23.69 -12.55 1.46
N VAL A 155 24.35 -13.56 0.91
CA VAL A 155 24.49 -14.89 1.51
C VAL A 155 25.24 -14.75 2.86
N GLY A 156 24.74 -15.45 3.89
CA GLY A 156 25.28 -15.36 5.25
C GLY A 156 24.83 -14.13 6.03
N SER A 157 24.01 -13.23 5.48
CA SER A 157 23.37 -12.15 6.23
C SER A 157 22.42 -12.68 7.30
N LYS A 158 21.89 -11.80 8.18
CA LYS A 158 20.91 -12.19 9.17
C LYS A 158 19.62 -12.71 8.51
N GLN A 159 19.20 -12.08 7.42
CA GLN A 159 18.03 -12.47 6.63
C GLN A 159 18.23 -13.85 6.03
N ASP A 160 19.36 -14.07 5.36
CA ASP A 160 19.69 -15.35 4.74
C ASP A 160 19.68 -16.51 5.72
N ARG A 161 20.27 -16.32 6.91
CA ARG A 161 20.29 -17.34 7.95
C ARG A 161 18.90 -17.69 8.48
N ILE A 162 18.04 -16.69 8.64
CA ILE A 162 16.66 -16.91 9.09
C ILE A 162 15.89 -17.67 8.01
N GLU A 163 15.95 -17.22 6.77
CA GLU A 163 15.19 -17.85 5.67
C GLU A 163 15.67 -19.29 5.43
N ARG A 164 16.97 -19.52 5.45
CA ARG A 164 17.56 -20.86 5.35
C ARG A 164 17.06 -21.81 6.44
N GLU A 165 17.03 -21.37 7.69
CA GLU A 165 16.54 -22.18 8.80
C GLU A 165 15.03 -22.46 8.68
N VAL A 166 14.25 -21.45 8.28
CA VAL A 166 12.82 -21.62 8.01
C VAL A 166 12.58 -22.64 6.88
N LEU A 167 13.28 -22.54 5.77
CA LEU A 167 13.13 -23.47 4.65
C LEU A 167 13.61 -24.88 4.98
N LYS A 168 14.68 -25.01 5.76
CA LYS A 168 15.19 -26.29 6.23
C LYS A 168 14.16 -27.06 7.06
N ASN A 169 13.41 -26.37 7.90
CA ASN A 169 12.43 -26.98 8.80
C ASN A 169 11.01 -27.04 8.22
N ALA A 170 10.74 -26.32 7.13
CA ALA A 170 9.46 -26.37 6.44
C ALA A 170 9.16 -27.77 5.88
N SER A 171 7.89 -28.18 5.90
CA SER A 171 7.41 -29.38 5.24
C SER A 171 7.37 -29.20 3.71
N ALA A 172 6.95 -28.01 3.26
CA ALA A 172 6.99 -27.60 1.86
C ALA A 172 7.18 -26.09 1.74
N ALA A 173 7.60 -25.61 0.58
CA ALA A 173 7.62 -24.21 0.22
C ALA A 173 7.01 -24.02 -1.18
N TRP A 174 5.98 -23.19 -1.24
CA TRP A 174 5.23 -22.88 -2.44
C TRP A 174 5.66 -21.54 -3.01
N PHE A 175 5.89 -21.49 -4.31
CA PHE A 175 6.34 -20.28 -5.01
C PHE A 175 5.32 -19.88 -6.07
N VAL A 176 5.10 -18.58 -6.23
CA VAL A 176 4.10 -18.06 -7.18
C VAL A 176 4.44 -18.33 -8.64
N ASN A 177 5.73 -18.53 -8.96
CA ASN A 177 6.20 -18.87 -10.30
C ASN A 177 7.51 -19.67 -10.27
N GLU A 178 7.85 -20.28 -11.40
CA GLU A 178 9.04 -21.09 -11.57
C GLU A 178 10.34 -20.32 -11.37
N ARG A 179 10.38 -19.06 -11.81
CA ARG A 179 11.61 -18.27 -11.80
C ARG A 179 12.05 -17.94 -10.38
N ILE A 180 11.09 -17.59 -9.49
CA ILE A 180 11.39 -17.44 -8.07
C ILE A 180 11.81 -18.80 -7.48
N MET A 181 11.10 -19.87 -7.80
CA MET A 181 11.45 -21.21 -7.30
C MET A 181 12.86 -21.62 -7.71
N GLU A 182 13.26 -21.44 -8.97
CA GLU A 182 14.61 -21.77 -9.44
C GLU A 182 15.68 -20.91 -8.76
N PHE A 183 15.43 -19.59 -8.59
CA PHE A 183 16.31 -18.73 -7.81
C PHE A 183 16.52 -19.27 -6.38
N TYR A 184 15.43 -19.76 -5.75
CA TYR A 184 15.49 -20.35 -4.40
C TYR A 184 16.18 -21.71 -4.39
N LYS A 185 16.03 -22.55 -5.41
CA LYS A 185 16.77 -23.81 -5.54
C LYS A 185 18.27 -23.58 -5.62
N ASP A 186 18.69 -22.61 -6.41
CA ASP A 186 20.11 -22.24 -6.52
C ASP A 186 20.66 -21.70 -5.20
N ARG A 187 19.87 -20.92 -4.47
CA ARG A 187 20.28 -20.29 -3.23
C ARG A 187 20.23 -21.22 -2.02
N TYR A 188 19.25 -22.13 -1.97
CA TYR A 188 18.98 -23.06 -0.87
C TYR A 188 18.86 -24.50 -1.35
N PRO A 189 19.91 -25.06 -1.97
CA PRO A 189 19.86 -26.38 -2.61
C PRO A 189 19.50 -27.50 -1.64
N GLU A 190 19.86 -27.36 -0.36
CA GLU A 190 19.55 -28.33 0.70
C GLU A 190 18.04 -28.49 0.99
N SER A 191 17.23 -27.53 0.59
CA SER A 191 15.76 -27.54 0.77
C SER A 191 15.00 -27.71 -0.54
N SER A 192 15.67 -27.78 -1.67
CA SER A 192 15.10 -27.72 -3.03
C SER A 192 14.07 -28.80 -3.34
N THR A 193 14.16 -29.98 -2.71
CA THR A 193 13.21 -31.09 -2.89
C THR A 193 11.81 -30.82 -2.33
N LYS A 194 11.66 -29.77 -1.50
CA LYS A 194 10.41 -29.35 -0.88
C LYS A 194 9.72 -28.22 -1.64
N PHE A 195 10.30 -27.77 -2.74
CA PHE A 195 9.86 -26.59 -3.48
C PHE A 195 8.91 -26.98 -4.59
N SER A 196 7.76 -26.33 -4.64
CA SER A 196 6.77 -26.50 -5.71
C SER A 196 6.20 -25.15 -6.14
N VAL A 197 5.60 -25.10 -7.34
CA VAL A 197 4.98 -23.89 -7.86
C VAL A 197 3.48 -23.91 -7.58
N VAL A 198 3.00 -22.89 -6.88
CA VAL A 198 1.57 -22.64 -6.65
C VAL A 198 1.25 -21.26 -7.23
N ARG A 199 0.82 -21.24 -8.48
CA ARG A 199 0.55 -19.99 -9.22
C ARG A 199 -0.60 -19.19 -8.61
N ASN A 200 -0.59 -17.89 -8.90
CA ASN A 200 -1.81 -17.11 -8.83
C ASN A 200 -2.82 -17.64 -9.86
N GLY A 201 -4.06 -17.25 -9.72
CA GLY A 201 -5.12 -17.63 -10.62
C GLY A 201 -6.24 -16.60 -10.59
N TYR A 202 -7.37 -16.95 -11.13
CA TYR A 202 -8.58 -16.13 -11.10
C TYR A 202 -9.76 -16.90 -10.49
N ASP A 203 -10.73 -16.15 -9.99
CA ASP A 203 -12.00 -16.67 -9.51
C ASP A 203 -13.00 -16.67 -10.67
N SER A 204 -13.45 -17.86 -11.08
CA SER A 204 -14.42 -18.01 -12.18
C SER A 204 -15.75 -17.28 -11.90
N SER A 205 -16.16 -17.13 -10.64
CA SER A 205 -17.37 -16.39 -10.28
C SER A 205 -17.24 -14.88 -10.57
N ALA A 206 -16.04 -14.32 -10.46
CA ALA A 206 -15.78 -12.89 -10.72
C ALA A 206 -15.84 -12.56 -12.22
N VAL A 207 -15.54 -13.52 -13.09
CA VAL A 207 -15.52 -13.34 -14.56
C VAL A 207 -16.75 -13.86 -15.28
N ALA A 208 -17.57 -14.67 -14.62
CA ALA A 208 -18.76 -15.31 -15.22
C ALA A 208 -19.79 -14.32 -15.82
N GLN A 209 -19.77 -13.06 -15.39
CA GLN A 209 -20.66 -12.00 -15.87
C GLN A 209 -20.08 -11.20 -17.04
N ILE A 210 -18.84 -11.49 -17.45
CA ILE A 210 -18.20 -10.77 -18.56
C ILE A 210 -18.77 -11.32 -19.87
N THR A 211 -19.31 -10.41 -20.69
CA THR A 211 -19.73 -10.73 -22.05
C THR A 211 -18.75 -10.08 -23.01
N PRO A 212 -17.80 -10.84 -23.59
CA PRO A 212 -16.83 -10.30 -24.51
C PRO A 212 -17.51 -9.68 -25.73
N HIS A 213 -17.19 -8.43 -26.03
CA HIS A 213 -17.75 -7.73 -27.19
C HIS A 213 -16.94 -8.04 -28.44
N ILE A 214 -17.53 -8.81 -29.34
CA ILE A 214 -16.94 -9.10 -30.67
C ILE A 214 -17.23 -7.91 -31.58
N PRO A 215 -16.21 -7.23 -32.14
CA PRO A 215 -16.43 -6.03 -32.92
C PRO A 215 -17.14 -6.36 -34.25
N ALA A 216 -18.28 -5.73 -34.46
CA ALA A 216 -19.05 -5.82 -35.70
C ALA A 216 -18.98 -4.50 -36.49
N GLY A 217 -17.76 -4.09 -36.91
CA GLY A 217 -17.54 -2.88 -37.69
C GLY A 217 -17.53 -1.56 -36.90
N SER A 218 -17.60 -1.60 -35.58
CA SER A 218 -17.46 -0.43 -34.72
C SER A 218 -15.98 -0.08 -34.48
N PRO A 219 -15.63 1.18 -34.15
CA PRO A 219 -14.28 1.52 -33.68
C PRO A 219 -13.86 0.68 -32.47
N LEU A 220 -12.62 0.19 -32.46
CA LEU A 220 -12.10 -0.61 -31.36
C LEU A 220 -12.01 0.22 -30.06
N SER A 221 -12.32 -0.41 -28.95
CA SER A 221 -12.11 0.12 -27.61
C SER A 221 -11.10 -0.74 -26.86
N PHE A 222 -10.06 -0.10 -26.34
CA PHE A 222 -9.01 -0.70 -25.53
C PHE A 222 -9.18 -0.25 -24.09
N GLY A 223 -8.91 -1.14 -23.15
CA GLY A 223 -9.03 -0.81 -21.74
C GLY A 223 -7.88 -1.28 -20.87
N TYR A 224 -7.54 -0.45 -19.89
CA TYR A 224 -6.68 -0.80 -18.78
C TYR A 224 -7.48 -0.71 -17.48
N LEU A 225 -7.52 -1.77 -16.69
CA LEU A 225 -8.17 -1.75 -15.37
C LEU A 225 -7.20 -2.14 -14.26
N GLY A 226 -7.06 -1.27 -13.26
CA GLY A 226 -6.32 -1.53 -12.03
C GLY A 226 -5.40 -0.40 -11.61
N THR A 227 -4.46 -0.68 -10.71
CA THR A 227 -3.48 0.32 -10.27
C THR A 227 -2.38 0.48 -11.33
N MET A 228 -2.25 1.67 -11.88
CA MET A 228 -1.21 2.03 -12.85
C MET A 228 0.07 2.41 -12.09
N ASN A 229 1.06 1.54 -12.16
CA ASN A 229 2.34 1.71 -11.47
C ASN A 229 3.52 1.99 -12.42
N LEU A 230 3.31 2.08 -13.73
CA LEU A 230 4.37 2.44 -14.67
C LEU A 230 5.05 3.74 -14.24
N ALA A 231 6.37 3.82 -14.40
CA ALA A 231 7.06 5.09 -14.29
C ALA A 231 6.54 6.08 -15.36
N LEU A 232 6.54 7.38 -15.07
CA LEU A 232 6.02 8.39 -16.00
C LEU A 232 6.65 8.31 -17.42
N PRO A 233 7.96 8.04 -17.60
CA PRO A 233 8.53 7.84 -18.93
C PRO A 233 7.94 6.63 -19.67
N GLN A 234 7.73 5.50 -19.00
CA GLN A 234 7.13 4.31 -19.60
C GLN A 234 5.65 4.54 -19.97
N LEU A 235 4.89 5.21 -19.08
CA LEU A 235 3.52 5.61 -19.40
C LEU A 235 3.48 6.58 -20.58
N ARG A 236 4.43 7.51 -20.69
CA ARG A 236 4.54 8.40 -21.85
C ARG A 236 4.80 7.61 -23.13
N ASN A 237 5.72 6.65 -23.12
CA ASN A 237 5.98 5.78 -24.28
C ASN A 237 4.73 4.98 -24.68
N LEU A 238 3.95 4.49 -23.69
CA LEU A 238 2.69 3.80 -23.94
C LEU A 238 1.68 4.72 -24.68
N LEU A 239 1.52 5.96 -24.22
CA LEU A 239 0.57 6.92 -24.78
C LEU A 239 1.03 7.47 -26.16
N GLU A 240 2.32 7.74 -26.32
CA GLU A 240 2.90 8.13 -27.61
C GLU A 240 2.79 6.98 -28.64
N GLY A 241 3.06 5.75 -28.21
CA GLY A 241 2.89 4.56 -29.06
C GLY A 241 1.44 4.35 -29.48
N TRP A 242 0.48 4.60 -28.59
CA TRP A 242 -0.94 4.62 -28.94
C TRP A 242 -1.24 5.67 -30.01
N ARG A 243 -0.74 6.90 -29.85
CA ARG A 243 -0.90 7.98 -30.83
C ARG A 243 -0.34 7.59 -32.19
N LEU A 244 0.90 7.09 -32.24
CA LEU A 244 1.55 6.62 -33.47
C LEU A 244 0.75 5.50 -34.17
N ALA A 245 0.22 4.56 -33.40
CA ALA A 245 -0.60 3.46 -33.95
C ALA A 245 -1.90 4.02 -34.58
N ARG A 246 -2.58 4.98 -33.93
CA ARG A 246 -3.79 5.61 -34.47
C ARG A 246 -3.52 6.41 -35.75
N GLU A 247 -2.37 7.05 -35.86
CA GLU A 247 -1.97 7.83 -37.05
C GLU A 247 -1.60 6.92 -38.23
N SER A 248 -1.00 5.75 -37.97
CA SER A 248 -0.46 4.86 -39.00
C SER A 248 -1.40 3.74 -39.41
N VAL A 249 -2.33 3.32 -38.54
CA VAL A 249 -3.24 2.20 -38.81
C VAL A 249 -4.67 2.69 -39.03
N PRO A 250 -5.22 2.60 -40.25
CA PRO A 250 -6.56 3.12 -40.57
C PRO A 250 -7.66 2.57 -39.64
N GLY A 251 -7.57 1.30 -39.25
CA GLY A 251 -8.53 0.65 -38.35
C GLY A 251 -8.50 1.16 -36.89
N LEU A 252 -7.47 1.95 -36.53
CA LEU A 252 -7.34 2.55 -35.19
C LEU A 252 -7.68 4.04 -35.15
N LYS A 253 -7.97 4.68 -36.28
CA LYS A 253 -8.21 6.13 -36.37
C LYS A 253 -9.25 6.62 -35.36
N ASP A 254 -10.35 5.90 -35.21
CA ASP A 254 -11.45 6.26 -34.30
C ASP A 254 -11.47 5.42 -33.03
N ALA A 255 -10.44 4.57 -32.81
CA ALA A 255 -10.33 3.74 -31.64
C ALA A 255 -10.12 4.55 -30.35
N ARG A 256 -10.49 3.97 -29.20
CA ARG A 256 -10.39 4.59 -27.87
C ARG A 256 -9.53 3.76 -26.95
N LEU A 257 -8.83 4.43 -26.02
CA LEU A 257 -8.07 3.80 -24.94
C LEU A 257 -8.52 4.39 -23.60
N GLU A 258 -9.14 3.57 -22.78
CA GLU A 258 -9.65 3.97 -21.47
C GLU A 258 -8.81 3.40 -20.35
N PHE A 259 -8.44 4.25 -19.40
CA PHE A 259 -7.80 3.86 -18.14
C PHE A 259 -8.81 3.92 -16.99
N ARG A 260 -8.92 2.83 -16.24
CA ARG A 260 -9.77 2.71 -15.05
C ARG A 260 -8.94 2.22 -13.87
N GLY A 261 -9.30 2.66 -12.66
CA GLY A 261 -8.59 2.30 -11.44
C GLY A 261 -7.74 3.42 -10.88
N HIS A 262 -6.78 3.09 -10.02
CA HIS A 262 -5.92 4.07 -9.38
C HIS A 262 -4.69 4.37 -10.25
N VAL A 263 -4.30 5.63 -10.35
CA VAL A 263 -3.15 6.08 -11.15
C VAL A 263 -2.08 6.72 -10.26
N GLY A 264 -0.85 6.21 -10.33
CA GLY A 264 0.33 6.70 -9.63
C GLY A 264 0.68 5.93 -8.36
N ALA A 265 1.97 5.83 -8.06
CA ALA A 265 2.48 5.20 -6.85
C ALA A 265 2.20 6.07 -5.61
N GLY A 266 1.46 5.53 -4.66
CA GLY A 266 1.11 6.18 -3.40
C GLY A 266 -0.20 6.96 -3.47
N TYR A 267 -1.23 6.42 -2.85
CA TYR A 267 -2.59 6.96 -2.80
C TYR A 267 -2.71 8.40 -2.24
N ALA A 268 -1.66 8.94 -1.65
CA ALA A 268 -1.69 10.21 -0.95
C ALA A 268 -0.83 11.34 -1.55
N SER A 269 0.16 11.07 -2.41
CA SER A 269 1.15 12.10 -2.74
C SER A 269 1.50 12.28 -4.22
N GLY A 270 1.03 11.42 -5.13
CA GLY A 270 1.46 11.43 -6.54
C GLY A 270 0.38 11.52 -7.59
N ALA A 271 -0.88 11.62 -7.19
CA ALA A 271 -2.05 11.52 -8.09
C ALA A 271 -2.06 12.51 -9.28
N GLY A 272 -1.30 13.60 -9.23
CA GLY A 272 -1.29 14.61 -10.29
C GLY A 272 -0.53 14.21 -11.54
N GLY A 273 0.55 13.46 -11.47
CA GLY A 273 1.46 13.22 -12.58
C GLY A 273 0.90 12.27 -13.65
N HIS A 274 0.41 11.10 -13.24
CA HIS A 274 -0.15 10.10 -14.17
C HIS A 274 -1.47 10.56 -14.78
N ALA A 275 -2.42 11.03 -13.98
CA ALA A 275 -3.70 11.51 -14.48
C ALA A 275 -3.52 12.70 -15.42
N ARG A 276 -2.61 13.62 -15.10
CA ARG A 276 -2.27 14.74 -15.98
C ARG A 276 -1.68 14.24 -17.30
N LEU A 277 -0.72 13.31 -17.25
CA LEU A 277 -0.11 12.76 -18.45
C LEU A 277 -1.14 12.05 -19.33
N ILE A 278 -2.07 11.27 -18.75
CA ILE A 278 -3.17 10.65 -19.50
C ILE A 278 -4.05 11.72 -20.16
N SER A 279 -4.37 12.81 -19.47
CA SER A 279 -5.21 13.89 -20.00
C SER A 279 -4.55 14.68 -21.15
N GLU A 280 -3.22 14.70 -21.22
CA GLU A 280 -2.46 15.30 -22.34
C GLU A 280 -2.74 14.61 -23.68
N PHE A 281 -3.28 13.38 -23.69
CA PHE A 281 -3.58 12.59 -24.88
C PHE A 281 -5.10 12.43 -25.15
N SER A 282 -5.91 13.29 -24.56
CA SER A 282 -7.38 13.22 -24.75
C SER A 282 -7.83 13.44 -26.19
N ASP A 283 -7.10 14.24 -26.98
CA ASP A 283 -7.28 14.46 -28.41
C ASP A 283 -7.03 13.18 -29.23
N CYS A 284 -6.25 12.24 -28.72
CA CYS A 284 -5.99 10.93 -29.31
C CYS A 284 -6.97 9.85 -28.83
N GLY A 285 -8.14 10.20 -28.28
CA GLY A 285 -9.14 9.25 -27.80
C GLY A 285 -8.73 8.49 -26.55
N VAL A 286 -7.81 9.04 -25.75
CA VAL A 286 -7.43 8.52 -24.43
C VAL A 286 -8.30 9.14 -23.36
N SER A 287 -8.78 8.33 -22.41
CA SER A 287 -9.60 8.81 -21.29
C SER A 287 -9.22 8.14 -19.96
N TYR A 288 -9.54 8.83 -18.86
CA TYR A 288 -9.41 8.30 -17.51
C TYR A 288 -10.76 8.38 -16.79
N GLY A 289 -11.34 7.22 -16.51
CA GLY A 289 -12.66 7.10 -15.88
C GLY A 289 -12.63 6.85 -14.37
N GLY A 290 -11.44 6.90 -13.73
CA GLY A 290 -11.29 6.74 -12.27
C GLY A 290 -11.43 5.30 -11.77
N PRO A 291 -11.44 5.11 -10.42
CA PRO A 291 -11.60 3.80 -9.78
C PRO A 291 -12.94 3.15 -10.11
N VAL A 292 -12.97 1.81 -10.08
CA VAL A 292 -14.15 0.98 -10.34
C VAL A 292 -14.45 0.15 -9.10
N ALA A 293 -15.71 0.09 -8.68
CA ALA A 293 -16.12 -0.82 -7.63
C ALA A 293 -16.00 -2.29 -8.11
N LYS A 294 -15.70 -3.22 -7.20
CA LYS A 294 -15.51 -4.63 -7.55
C LYS A 294 -16.75 -5.24 -8.24
N SER A 295 -17.95 -4.80 -7.87
CA SER A 295 -19.22 -5.19 -8.49
C SER A 295 -19.33 -4.79 -9.97
N ASP A 296 -18.65 -3.73 -10.39
CA ASP A 296 -18.79 -3.13 -11.71
C ASP A 296 -17.70 -3.57 -12.69
N VAL A 297 -16.70 -4.31 -12.21
CA VAL A 297 -15.54 -4.75 -12.98
C VAL A 297 -15.93 -5.54 -14.23
N ALA A 298 -16.86 -6.49 -14.10
CA ALA A 298 -17.34 -7.31 -15.22
C ALA A 298 -18.01 -6.44 -16.31
N ALA A 299 -18.83 -5.47 -15.90
CA ALA A 299 -19.50 -4.55 -16.81
C ALA A 299 -18.50 -3.66 -17.56
N VAL A 300 -17.40 -3.25 -16.88
CA VAL A 300 -16.34 -2.46 -17.51
C VAL A 300 -15.58 -3.29 -18.54
N TYR A 301 -15.17 -4.52 -18.22
CA TYR A 301 -14.52 -5.41 -19.20
C TYR A 301 -15.39 -5.67 -20.43
N SER A 302 -16.71 -5.80 -20.24
CA SER A 302 -17.65 -6.02 -21.33
C SER A 302 -17.79 -4.85 -22.33
N GLN A 303 -17.24 -3.68 -22.00
CA GLN A 303 -17.27 -2.49 -22.88
C GLN A 303 -16.05 -2.44 -23.82
N TRP A 304 -15.03 -3.27 -23.61
CA TRP A 304 -13.80 -3.23 -24.36
C TRP A 304 -13.65 -4.39 -25.35
N ASN A 305 -12.95 -4.15 -26.44
CA ASN A 305 -12.63 -5.16 -27.46
C ASN A 305 -11.26 -5.78 -27.22
N ALA A 306 -10.37 -5.09 -26.52
CA ALA A 306 -9.04 -5.56 -26.14
C ALA A 306 -8.57 -4.92 -24.84
N LEU A 307 -7.68 -5.60 -24.14
CA LEU A 307 -7.12 -5.17 -22.86
C LEU A 307 -5.65 -4.77 -23.03
N VAL A 308 -5.25 -3.74 -22.31
CA VAL A 308 -3.84 -3.31 -22.22
C VAL A 308 -3.30 -3.70 -20.85
N LEU A 309 -2.41 -4.68 -20.80
CA LEU A 309 -1.76 -5.19 -19.60
C LEU A 309 -0.40 -4.52 -19.42
N ALA A 310 -0.36 -3.35 -18.81
CA ALA A 310 0.89 -2.65 -18.54
C ALA A 310 1.46 -3.06 -17.19
N LEU A 311 2.65 -3.66 -17.20
CA LEU A 311 3.31 -4.23 -16.00
C LEU A 311 4.66 -3.59 -15.76
N ILE A 312 5.02 -3.51 -14.47
CA ILE A 312 6.36 -3.14 -13.99
C ILE A 312 7.05 -4.38 -13.41
N GLY A 313 8.35 -4.26 -13.24
CA GLY A 313 9.18 -5.33 -12.69
C GLY A 313 9.81 -6.18 -13.79
N GLY A 314 10.51 -7.20 -13.36
CA GLY A 314 11.29 -8.06 -14.22
C GLY A 314 10.81 -9.49 -14.26
N GLU A 315 11.78 -10.39 -14.40
CA GLU A 315 11.55 -11.81 -14.58
C GLU A 315 10.86 -12.54 -13.41
N TYR A 316 10.82 -11.93 -12.23
CA TYR A 316 10.29 -12.56 -11.01
C TYR A 316 8.86 -12.13 -10.67
N VAL A 317 8.34 -11.08 -11.31
CA VAL A 317 7.00 -10.55 -10.98
C VAL A 317 5.92 -11.26 -11.80
N THR A 318 4.92 -11.84 -11.11
CA THR A 318 3.70 -12.34 -11.77
C THR A 318 2.48 -11.63 -11.18
N SER A 319 1.94 -10.68 -11.96
CA SER A 319 0.75 -9.96 -11.57
C SER A 319 -0.50 -10.83 -11.63
N GLY A 320 -1.38 -10.74 -10.64
CA GLY A 320 -2.71 -11.39 -10.67
C GLY A 320 -3.57 -10.96 -11.86
N LYS A 321 -3.36 -9.74 -12.38
CA LYS A 321 -4.07 -9.22 -13.56
C LYS A 321 -3.87 -10.05 -14.83
N VAL A 322 -2.73 -10.73 -14.97
CA VAL A 322 -2.48 -11.60 -16.12
C VAL A 322 -3.57 -12.66 -16.22
N TYR A 323 -3.86 -13.32 -15.10
CA TYR A 323 -4.88 -14.38 -15.01
C TYR A 323 -6.29 -13.83 -15.18
N GLU A 324 -6.58 -12.70 -14.54
CA GLU A 324 -7.86 -12.01 -14.64
C GLU A 324 -8.16 -11.57 -16.08
N TYR A 325 -7.18 -11.03 -16.79
CA TYR A 325 -7.32 -10.60 -18.18
C TYR A 325 -7.53 -11.79 -19.13
N MET A 326 -6.75 -12.86 -18.98
CA MET A 326 -6.98 -14.09 -19.77
C MET A 326 -8.37 -14.67 -19.55
N ALA A 327 -8.86 -14.64 -18.30
CA ALA A 327 -10.17 -15.14 -17.96
C ALA A 327 -11.34 -14.38 -18.59
N THR A 328 -11.10 -13.15 -19.09
CA THR A 328 -12.10 -12.40 -19.88
C THR A 328 -12.30 -13.00 -21.27
N GLY A 329 -11.32 -13.74 -21.80
CA GLY A 329 -11.30 -14.22 -23.18
C GLY A 329 -11.03 -13.14 -24.24
N LEU A 330 -10.74 -11.89 -23.82
CA LEU A 330 -10.47 -10.78 -24.71
C LEU A 330 -9.03 -10.78 -25.25
N PRO A 331 -8.77 -10.16 -26.42
CA PRO A 331 -7.42 -9.86 -26.88
C PRO A 331 -6.64 -9.04 -25.86
N ILE A 332 -5.35 -9.38 -25.65
CA ILE A 332 -4.48 -8.74 -24.66
C ILE A 332 -3.21 -8.22 -25.34
N LEU A 333 -3.00 -6.90 -25.27
CA LEU A 333 -1.70 -6.29 -25.48
C LEU A 333 -0.98 -6.21 -24.13
N SER A 334 0.08 -6.98 -23.92
CA SER A 334 0.92 -6.81 -22.74
C SER A 334 2.09 -5.88 -23.04
N VAL A 335 2.34 -4.93 -22.12
CA VAL A 335 3.40 -3.92 -22.24
C VAL A 335 4.34 -4.07 -21.06
N HIS A 336 5.47 -4.72 -21.28
CA HIS A 336 6.51 -5.01 -20.30
C HIS A 336 7.78 -5.52 -20.99
N GLU A 337 8.85 -5.69 -20.24
CA GLU A 337 10.11 -6.28 -20.75
C GLU A 337 9.92 -7.74 -21.19
N ARG A 338 10.69 -8.18 -22.21
CA ARG A 338 10.58 -9.55 -22.78
C ARG A 338 10.80 -10.67 -21.78
N HIS A 339 11.61 -10.44 -20.76
CA HIS A 339 11.88 -11.48 -19.73
C HIS A 339 10.89 -11.45 -18.58
N HIS A 340 9.85 -10.66 -18.64
CA HIS A 340 8.85 -10.60 -17.59
C HIS A 340 8.14 -11.96 -17.40
N ALA A 341 7.93 -12.39 -16.14
CA ALA A 341 7.28 -13.67 -15.85
C ALA A 341 5.84 -13.80 -16.39
N ALA A 342 5.20 -12.70 -16.74
CA ALA A 342 3.90 -12.72 -17.42
C ALA A 342 3.95 -13.45 -18.77
N CYS A 343 5.11 -13.45 -19.46
CA CYS A 343 5.28 -14.20 -20.71
C CYS A 343 5.07 -15.70 -20.50
N ASP A 344 5.51 -16.25 -19.37
CA ASP A 344 5.38 -17.71 -19.09
C ASP A 344 3.91 -18.10 -18.93
N VAL A 345 3.06 -17.17 -18.44
CA VAL A 345 1.63 -17.38 -18.25
C VAL A 345 0.85 -17.12 -19.54
N LEU A 346 1.22 -16.07 -20.31
CA LEU A 346 0.56 -15.70 -21.56
C LEU A 346 0.96 -16.59 -22.74
N ASN A 347 2.08 -17.31 -22.62
CA ASN A 347 2.52 -18.23 -23.67
C ASN A 347 1.46 -19.34 -23.92
N GLY A 348 0.98 -19.39 -25.15
CA GLY A 348 -0.14 -20.27 -25.55
C GLY A 348 -1.53 -19.62 -25.49
N TYR A 349 -1.66 -18.41 -24.95
CA TYR A 349 -2.90 -17.65 -25.05
C TYR A 349 -3.07 -17.11 -26.48
N PRO A 350 -4.12 -17.52 -27.23
CA PRO A 350 -4.17 -17.29 -28.67
C PRO A 350 -4.41 -15.83 -29.07
N LEU A 351 -4.83 -14.98 -28.15
CA LEU A 351 -5.23 -13.60 -28.37
C LEU A 351 -4.25 -12.62 -27.71
N TRP A 352 -2.95 -12.86 -27.82
CA TRP A 352 -1.91 -12.11 -27.14
C TRP A 352 -0.91 -11.49 -28.12
N ALA A 353 -0.54 -10.23 -27.82
CA ALA A 353 0.59 -9.52 -28.41
C ALA A 353 1.45 -8.91 -27.29
N LEU A 354 2.77 -8.80 -27.52
CA LEU A 354 3.74 -8.21 -26.60
C LEU A 354 4.32 -6.93 -27.18
N ALA A 355 4.40 -5.87 -26.37
CA ALA A 355 5.16 -4.67 -26.65
C ALA A 355 6.13 -4.34 -25.51
N GLU A 356 7.31 -3.84 -25.84
CA GLU A 356 8.27 -3.36 -24.84
C GLU A 356 8.03 -1.87 -24.54
N PRO A 357 8.02 -1.45 -23.25
CA PRO A 357 7.74 -0.06 -22.87
C PRO A 357 8.93 0.88 -23.11
N SER A 358 10.02 0.39 -23.69
CA SER A 358 11.28 1.12 -23.92
C SER A 358 11.16 2.21 -24.99
N SER A 359 10.28 2.03 -25.99
CA SER A 359 10.05 3.03 -27.03
C SER A 359 8.59 3.10 -27.50
N PRO A 360 8.14 4.28 -27.96
CA PRO A 360 6.82 4.44 -28.54
C PRO A 360 6.58 3.57 -29.79
N GLU A 361 7.61 3.33 -30.59
CA GLU A 361 7.52 2.54 -31.84
C GLU A 361 7.23 1.06 -31.52
N SER A 362 7.89 0.50 -30.51
CA SER A 362 7.59 -0.87 -30.03
C SER A 362 6.15 -0.99 -29.57
N VAL A 363 5.66 -0.02 -28.82
CA VAL A 363 4.28 0.02 -28.33
C VAL A 363 3.30 0.18 -29.49
N ALA A 364 3.61 1.04 -30.48
CA ALA A 364 2.79 1.23 -31.68
C ALA A 364 2.68 -0.08 -32.50
N ALA A 365 3.78 -0.80 -32.66
CA ALA A 365 3.78 -2.12 -33.31
C ALA A 365 2.87 -3.12 -32.56
N GLY A 366 2.93 -3.14 -31.22
CA GLY A 366 2.06 -3.97 -30.39
C GLY A 366 0.57 -3.61 -30.55
N PHE A 367 0.21 -2.32 -30.57
CA PHE A 367 -1.17 -1.90 -30.85
C PHE A 367 -1.62 -2.29 -32.25
N THR A 368 -0.72 -2.21 -33.24
CA THR A 368 -0.99 -2.66 -34.61
C THR A 368 -1.30 -4.14 -34.65
N GLU A 369 -0.47 -4.97 -34.03
CA GLU A 369 -0.63 -6.41 -33.97
C GLU A 369 -1.93 -6.81 -33.27
N ILE A 370 -2.16 -6.29 -32.05
CA ILE A 370 -3.36 -6.66 -31.27
C ILE A 370 -4.65 -6.14 -31.94
N SER A 371 -4.61 -5.05 -32.70
CA SER A 371 -5.76 -4.57 -33.46
C SER A 371 -6.16 -5.56 -34.54
N GLN A 372 -5.19 -6.19 -35.21
CA GLN A 372 -5.44 -7.24 -36.21
C GLN A 372 -6.04 -8.49 -35.56
N VAL A 373 -5.57 -8.85 -34.36
CA VAL A 373 -6.13 -9.94 -33.55
C VAL A 373 -7.58 -9.62 -33.18
N ALA A 374 -7.84 -8.40 -32.68
CA ALA A 374 -9.17 -7.96 -32.28
C ALA A 374 -10.17 -7.92 -33.45
N HIS A 375 -9.74 -7.54 -34.65
CA HIS A 375 -10.59 -7.58 -35.85
C HIS A 375 -10.92 -9.00 -36.35
N ARG A 376 -10.07 -9.99 -36.02
CA ARG A 376 -10.32 -11.42 -36.34
C ARG A 376 -10.96 -12.17 -35.20
N PHE A 377 -11.25 -11.50 -34.09
CA PHE A 377 -11.81 -12.09 -32.90
C PHE A 377 -13.21 -12.63 -33.17
N ASP A 378 -13.40 -13.92 -32.98
CA ASP A 378 -14.63 -14.68 -33.19
C ASP A 378 -14.91 -15.65 -32.04
N GLN A 379 -16.01 -16.38 -32.12
CA GLN A 379 -16.42 -17.35 -31.09
C GLN A 379 -15.44 -18.53 -30.92
N ASP A 380 -14.75 -18.96 -31.97
CA ASP A 380 -13.77 -20.03 -31.91
C ASP A 380 -12.51 -19.59 -31.19
N SER A 381 -12.04 -18.37 -31.49
CA SER A 381 -10.92 -17.72 -30.79
C SER A 381 -11.23 -17.49 -29.33
N LEU A 382 -12.44 -17.02 -29.00
CA LEU A 382 -12.91 -16.86 -27.63
C LEU A 382 -12.87 -18.20 -26.87
N LYS A 383 -13.41 -19.26 -27.46
CA LYS A 383 -13.41 -20.59 -26.86
C LYS A 383 -12.00 -21.06 -26.52
N LYS A 384 -11.06 -20.97 -27.48
CA LYS A 384 -9.66 -21.35 -27.28
C LYS A 384 -8.98 -20.51 -26.20
N ALA A 385 -9.25 -19.20 -26.14
CA ALA A 385 -8.73 -18.29 -25.12
C ALA A 385 -9.21 -18.70 -23.72
N LEU A 386 -10.51 -18.98 -23.55
CA LEU A 386 -11.08 -19.41 -22.29
C LEU A 386 -10.61 -20.83 -21.90
N GLU A 387 -10.40 -21.75 -22.85
CA GLU A 387 -9.81 -23.05 -22.59
C GLU A 387 -8.39 -22.94 -22.03
N HIS A 388 -7.56 -22.04 -22.58
CA HIS A 388 -6.22 -21.76 -22.05
C HIS A 388 -6.31 -21.17 -20.63
N ALA A 389 -7.14 -20.12 -20.44
CA ALA A 389 -7.33 -19.45 -19.14
C ALA A 389 -7.79 -20.45 -18.05
N ASN A 390 -8.63 -21.42 -18.40
CA ASN A 390 -9.21 -22.39 -17.47
C ASN A 390 -8.16 -23.25 -16.74
N SER A 391 -6.94 -23.38 -17.29
CA SER A 391 -5.82 -24.05 -16.61
C SER A 391 -5.35 -23.30 -15.37
N PHE A 392 -5.69 -22.00 -15.25
CA PHE A 392 -5.31 -21.10 -14.16
C PHE A 392 -6.48 -20.74 -13.23
N GLU A 393 -7.61 -21.43 -13.34
CA GLU A 393 -8.71 -21.23 -12.40
C GLU A 393 -8.32 -21.72 -11.00
N TYR A 394 -8.65 -20.95 -9.95
CA TYR A 394 -8.25 -21.27 -8.57
C TYR A 394 -8.66 -22.67 -8.12
N LYS A 395 -9.87 -23.11 -8.42
CA LYS A 395 -10.33 -24.44 -8.00
C LYS A 395 -9.45 -25.57 -8.55
N ARG A 396 -8.97 -25.42 -9.78
CA ARG A 396 -8.05 -26.39 -10.40
C ARG A 396 -6.64 -26.30 -9.83
N SER A 397 -6.10 -25.10 -9.73
CA SER A 397 -4.75 -24.90 -9.20
C SER A 397 -4.62 -25.30 -7.74
N MET A 398 -5.71 -25.22 -6.97
CA MET A 398 -5.71 -25.57 -5.56
C MET A 398 -5.88 -27.07 -5.25
N SER A 399 -6.30 -27.91 -6.19
CA SER A 399 -6.49 -29.36 -5.92
C SER A 399 -5.18 -30.03 -5.46
N GLY A 400 -4.09 -29.87 -6.21
CA GLY A 400 -2.79 -30.43 -5.83
C GLY A 400 -2.23 -29.85 -4.53
N VAL A 401 -2.52 -28.58 -4.26
CA VAL A 401 -2.14 -27.91 -3.00
C VAL A 401 -2.88 -28.52 -1.81
N LEU A 402 -4.16 -28.81 -1.96
CA LEU A 402 -4.97 -29.45 -0.91
C LEU A 402 -4.51 -30.89 -0.66
N ASP A 403 -4.17 -31.64 -1.70
CA ASP A 403 -3.64 -33.00 -1.59
C ASP A 403 -2.29 -33.02 -0.85
N GLU A 404 -1.37 -32.12 -1.19
CA GLU A 404 -0.10 -31.97 -0.51
C GLU A 404 -0.29 -31.54 0.96
N ALA A 405 -1.17 -30.57 1.21
CA ALA A 405 -1.50 -30.12 2.56
C ALA A 405 -2.09 -31.24 3.43
N ASN A 406 -3.00 -32.06 2.86
CA ASN A 406 -3.56 -33.23 3.54
C ASN A 406 -2.47 -34.25 3.88
N ALA A 407 -1.55 -34.53 2.97
CA ALA A 407 -0.44 -35.45 3.21
C ALA A 407 0.48 -34.96 4.34
N ILE A 408 0.76 -33.64 4.37
CA ILE A 408 1.59 -33.03 5.43
C ILE A 408 0.89 -33.10 6.79
N ALA A 409 -0.40 -32.76 6.85
CA ALA A 409 -1.19 -32.73 8.09
C ALA A 409 -1.38 -34.13 8.71
N GLN A 410 -1.41 -35.17 7.88
CA GLN A 410 -1.57 -36.57 8.34
C GLN A 410 -0.25 -37.25 8.73
N ALA A 411 0.90 -36.60 8.46
CA ALA A 411 2.20 -37.15 8.84
C ALA A 411 2.36 -37.21 10.36
N PRO A 412 2.91 -38.32 10.92
CA PRO A 412 3.06 -38.45 12.38
C PRO A 412 3.96 -37.37 12.96
N VAL A 413 3.45 -36.56 13.91
CA VAL A 413 4.20 -35.53 14.62
C VAL A 413 4.54 -36.02 16.02
N ALA A 414 5.81 -35.95 16.42
CA ALA A 414 6.24 -36.22 17.80
C ALA A 414 5.80 -35.06 18.72
N LEU A 415 4.92 -35.32 19.65
CA LEU A 415 4.38 -34.31 20.58
C LEU A 415 5.40 -33.92 21.67
N PRO A 416 5.70 -32.63 21.88
CA PRO A 416 6.46 -32.15 23.02
C PRO A 416 5.57 -31.99 24.27
N SER A 417 6.16 -32.18 25.44
CA SER A 417 5.50 -31.99 26.75
C SER A 417 5.22 -30.53 27.05
N HIS A 418 3.98 -30.20 27.37
CA HIS A 418 3.49 -28.84 27.62
C HIS A 418 3.91 -28.25 28.97
N THR A 419 4.38 -27.01 28.98
CA THR A 419 4.41 -26.14 30.16
C THR A 419 3.55 -24.91 29.91
N SER A 420 2.62 -24.66 30.82
CA SER A 420 1.66 -23.55 30.79
C SER A 420 2.30 -22.21 31.14
N SER A 421 1.96 -21.14 30.45
CA SER A 421 2.24 -19.76 30.85
C SER A 421 1.07 -18.82 30.50
N GLU A 422 0.88 -17.85 31.41
CA GLU A 422 -0.27 -16.96 31.52
C GLU A 422 -0.57 -16.05 30.33
N GLN A 423 -1.87 -15.71 30.22
CA GLN A 423 -2.41 -14.78 29.22
C GLN A 423 -2.07 -13.33 29.57
N VAL A 424 -1.52 -12.59 28.64
CA VAL A 424 -1.46 -11.11 28.65
C VAL A 424 -2.44 -10.57 27.62
N LEU A 425 -3.54 -10.05 28.09
CA LEU A 425 -4.52 -9.32 27.28
C LEU A 425 -4.02 -7.89 27.03
N LEU A 426 -3.78 -7.55 25.77
CA LEU A 426 -3.48 -6.18 25.34
C LEU A 426 -4.77 -5.35 25.36
N GLN A 427 -4.77 -4.25 26.11
CA GLN A 427 -5.90 -3.30 26.17
C GLN A 427 -6.04 -2.50 24.86
N PRO A 428 -7.29 -2.23 24.41
CA PRO A 428 -7.54 -1.40 23.24
C PRO A 428 -7.17 0.08 23.49
N TYR A 429 -6.85 0.80 22.41
CA TYR A 429 -6.61 2.24 22.43
C TYR A 429 -7.85 2.97 22.93
N GLN A 430 -7.67 3.86 23.94
CA GLN A 430 -8.72 4.79 24.33
C GLN A 430 -8.85 5.88 23.26
N ASP A 431 -10.07 6.10 22.76
CA ASP A 431 -10.39 7.18 21.85
C ASP A 431 -10.18 8.54 22.54
N VAL A 432 -9.80 9.54 21.74
CA VAL A 432 -9.65 10.92 22.19
C VAL A 432 -10.95 11.65 21.88
N GLU A 433 -11.62 12.15 22.91
CA GLU A 433 -12.82 12.97 22.75
C GLU A 433 -12.44 14.39 22.35
N ILE A 434 -13.11 14.94 21.35
CA ILE A 434 -13.02 16.34 20.91
C ILE A 434 -14.42 16.96 20.90
N PRO A 435 -14.57 18.30 21.07
CA PRO A 435 -15.85 18.98 20.96
C PRO A 435 -16.52 18.73 19.59
N ALA A 436 -17.85 18.80 19.54
CA ALA A 436 -18.60 18.59 18.30
C ALA A 436 -18.27 19.64 17.20
N LYS A 437 -17.91 20.87 17.61
CA LYS A 437 -17.48 21.95 16.71
C LYS A 437 -16.16 22.54 17.22
N PRO A 438 -15.03 21.84 17.03
CA PRO A 438 -13.76 22.27 17.61
C PRO A 438 -13.14 23.47 16.90
N VAL A 439 -12.42 24.28 17.66
CA VAL A 439 -11.47 25.25 17.12
C VAL A 439 -10.16 24.53 16.78
N VAL A 440 -9.84 24.45 15.50
CA VAL A 440 -8.70 23.70 14.96
C VAL A 440 -7.59 24.64 14.52
N THR A 441 -6.43 24.58 15.16
CA THR A 441 -5.25 25.34 14.74
C THR A 441 -4.24 24.46 14.04
N LEU A 442 -4.06 24.69 12.73
CA LEU A 442 -3.10 24.02 11.87
C LEU A 442 -1.71 24.68 12.01
N ILE A 443 -0.66 23.90 12.17
CA ILE A 443 0.73 24.39 12.26
C ILE A 443 1.58 23.73 11.20
N ALA A 444 2.19 24.53 10.31
CA ALA A 444 3.07 24.07 9.25
C ALA A 444 4.48 24.62 9.41
N ALA A 445 5.47 23.75 9.59
CA ALA A 445 6.89 24.11 9.65
C ALA A 445 7.57 24.12 8.28
N GLN A 446 7.08 23.33 7.34
CA GLN A 446 7.57 23.22 5.97
C GLN A 446 6.57 23.78 4.96
N LYS A 447 6.99 23.88 3.69
CA LYS A 447 6.09 24.29 2.60
C LYS A 447 4.96 23.26 2.47
N ILE A 448 3.73 23.75 2.55
CA ILE A 448 2.54 22.90 2.47
C ILE A 448 2.26 22.54 1.02
N ILE A 449 1.84 21.31 0.77
CA ILE A 449 1.33 20.88 -0.52
C ILE A 449 -0.09 21.43 -0.65
N ALA A 450 -0.34 22.27 -1.67
CA ALA A 450 -1.61 22.97 -1.89
C ALA A 450 -2.82 22.01 -1.86
N THR A 451 -2.73 20.87 -2.54
CA THR A 451 -3.79 19.86 -2.60
C THR A 451 -4.21 19.30 -1.23
N THR A 452 -3.32 19.30 -0.24
CA THR A 452 -3.66 18.84 1.11
C THR A 452 -4.60 19.82 1.82
N LEU A 453 -4.38 21.12 1.68
CA LEU A 453 -5.25 22.14 2.27
C LEU A 453 -6.56 22.28 1.49
N GLU A 454 -6.50 22.35 0.16
CA GLU A 454 -7.66 22.49 -0.73
C GLU A 454 -8.69 21.37 -0.52
N LYS A 455 -8.24 20.14 -0.29
CA LYS A 455 -9.10 18.98 -0.08
C LYS A 455 -9.71 18.92 1.32
N ASN A 456 -8.95 19.25 2.36
CA ASN A 456 -9.34 18.92 3.73
C ASN A 456 -9.91 20.11 4.51
N ILE A 457 -9.51 21.36 4.24
CA ILE A 457 -10.07 22.52 4.93
C ILE A 457 -11.58 22.67 4.67
N PRO A 458 -12.10 22.54 3.44
CA PRO A 458 -13.54 22.59 3.21
C PRO A 458 -14.33 21.55 4.00
N LEU A 459 -13.76 20.35 4.21
CA LEU A 459 -14.40 19.31 5.02
C LEU A 459 -14.51 19.70 6.50
N LEU A 460 -13.47 20.32 7.06
CA LEU A 460 -13.51 20.82 8.45
C LEU A 460 -14.50 21.96 8.61
N LEU A 461 -14.51 22.91 7.67
CA LEU A 461 -15.45 24.02 7.69
C LEU A 461 -16.90 23.54 7.53
N ALA A 462 -17.17 22.59 6.64
CA ALA A 462 -18.49 21.98 6.47
C ALA A 462 -18.96 21.22 7.72
N ALA A 463 -18.02 20.66 8.50
CA ALA A 463 -18.30 20.04 9.79
C ALA A 463 -18.48 21.07 10.94
N GLY A 464 -18.44 22.37 10.66
CA GLY A 464 -18.65 23.45 11.61
C GLY A 464 -17.43 23.80 12.46
N CYS A 465 -16.22 23.36 12.09
CA CYS A 465 -14.98 23.75 12.77
C CYS A 465 -14.60 25.21 12.47
N GLU A 466 -14.09 25.93 13.47
CA GLU A 466 -13.29 27.12 13.23
C GLU A 466 -11.86 26.70 12.90
N VAL A 467 -11.32 27.12 11.74
CA VAL A 467 -9.99 26.71 11.28
C VAL A 467 -9.04 27.90 11.25
N ARG A 468 -7.88 27.74 11.88
CA ARG A 468 -6.78 28.72 11.94
C ARG A 468 -5.51 28.09 11.37
N LEU A 469 -4.64 28.89 10.74
CA LEU A 469 -3.37 28.41 10.19
C LEU A 469 -2.19 29.25 10.66
N ILE A 470 -1.18 28.60 11.24
CA ILE A 470 0.13 29.15 11.55
C ILE A 470 1.15 28.56 10.56
N THR A 471 1.81 29.40 9.76
CA THR A 471 2.74 28.95 8.74
C THR A 471 3.99 29.83 8.65
N PHE A 472 5.09 29.25 8.16
CA PHE A 472 6.38 29.91 7.91
C PHE A 472 6.65 30.14 6.42
N HIS A 473 5.76 29.65 5.56
CA HIS A 473 5.84 29.76 4.11
C HIS A 473 4.58 30.43 3.56
N ASP A 474 4.66 30.95 2.34
CA ASP A 474 3.52 31.58 1.69
C ASP A 474 2.50 30.53 1.23
N PRO A 475 1.28 30.51 1.76
CA PRO A 475 0.26 29.56 1.40
C PRO A 475 -0.67 30.06 0.28
N HIS A 476 -0.42 31.24 -0.33
CA HIS A 476 -1.38 31.92 -1.23
C HIS A 476 -1.92 31.03 -2.34
N SER A 477 -1.08 30.16 -2.94
CA SER A 477 -1.55 29.22 -3.97
C SER A 477 -2.44 28.10 -3.43
N ALA A 478 -2.39 27.82 -2.13
CA ALA A 478 -3.13 26.74 -1.48
C ALA A 478 -4.43 27.20 -0.80
N LEU A 479 -4.66 28.49 -0.74
CA LEU A 479 -5.78 29.10 0.00
C LEU A 479 -6.71 29.93 -0.90
N ASN A 480 -6.57 29.85 -2.23
CA ASN A 480 -7.43 30.60 -3.16
C ASN A 480 -8.91 30.27 -2.90
N GLY A 481 -9.67 31.32 -2.44
CA GLY A 481 -11.10 31.20 -2.16
C GLY A 481 -11.46 30.59 -0.79
N ILE A 482 -10.48 30.34 0.07
CA ILE A 482 -10.73 29.83 1.44
C ILE A 482 -10.47 30.96 2.44
N ASP A 483 -11.52 31.36 3.15
CA ASP A 483 -11.42 32.37 4.23
C ASP A 483 -11.13 31.68 5.57
N LEU A 484 -9.94 31.90 6.11
CA LEU A 484 -9.56 31.42 7.43
C LEU A 484 -8.56 32.38 8.11
N ALA A 485 -8.50 32.34 9.44
CA ALA A 485 -7.55 33.14 10.20
C ALA A 485 -6.12 32.64 9.91
N LEU A 486 -5.28 33.53 9.38
CA LEU A 486 -3.91 33.23 8.98
C LEU A 486 -2.89 34.06 9.80
N GLN A 487 -1.97 33.35 10.48
CA GLN A 487 -0.80 33.94 11.09
C GLN A 487 0.48 33.45 10.40
N ARG A 488 1.17 34.37 9.73
CA ARG A 488 2.44 34.06 9.05
C ARG A 488 3.62 34.44 9.91
N LEU A 489 4.43 33.48 10.31
CA LEU A 489 5.68 33.66 11.02
C LEU A 489 6.87 33.51 10.06
N THR A 490 7.89 34.37 10.18
CA THR A 490 9.08 34.30 9.34
C THR A 490 10.26 33.69 10.09
N LEU A 491 10.78 32.56 9.63
CA LEU A 491 12.03 31.96 10.13
C LEU A 491 13.26 32.89 10.00
N GLN A 492 13.12 34.00 9.21
CA GLN A 492 14.15 35.02 8.99
C GLN A 492 13.97 36.27 9.88
N ALA A 493 12.94 36.34 10.72
CA ALA A 493 12.59 37.51 11.49
C ALA A 493 13.73 38.06 12.39
N PHE A 494 14.70 37.19 12.70
CA PHE A 494 15.87 37.56 13.53
C PHE A 494 16.99 38.30 12.77
N LYS A 495 16.98 38.35 11.43
CA LYS A 495 18.07 39.00 10.69
C LYS A 495 18.00 40.53 10.67
N ARG A 496 16.86 41.17 10.98
CA ARG A 496 16.67 42.62 10.79
C ARG A 496 16.20 43.43 11.99
N GLY A 497 16.25 42.96 13.22
CA GLY A 497 16.10 43.80 14.44
C GLY A 497 14.83 44.66 14.58
N ARG A 498 13.79 44.48 13.76
CA ARG A 498 12.59 45.32 13.70
C ARG A 498 11.26 44.63 13.97
N SER A 499 11.24 43.31 14.29
CA SER A 499 10.00 42.62 14.59
C SER A 499 9.59 42.75 16.06
N LYS A 500 8.27 42.63 16.35
CA LYS A 500 7.74 42.61 17.73
C LYS A 500 8.39 41.50 18.58
N ALA A 501 8.73 40.35 17.96
CA ALA A 501 9.45 39.26 18.60
C ALA A 501 10.83 39.65 19.12
N THR A 502 11.59 40.51 18.41
CA THR A 502 12.87 41.03 18.86
C THR A 502 12.72 41.96 20.10
N ARG A 503 11.56 42.60 20.23
CA ARG A 503 11.26 43.47 21.38
C ARG A 503 10.99 42.68 22.66
N VAL A 504 10.38 41.47 22.54
CA VAL A 504 10.15 40.56 23.67
C VAL A 504 11.48 39.92 24.14
N ILE A 505 12.36 39.54 23.20
CA ILE A 505 13.69 39.01 23.55
C ILE A 505 14.58 40.10 24.16
N LYS A 506 14.49 41.36 23.72
CA LYS A 506 15.23 42.47 24.34
C LYS A 506 14.86 42.69 25.80
N ARG A 507 13.69 42.26 26.22
CA ARG A 507 13.23 42.35 27.59
C ARG A 507 13.81 41.25 28.51
N ASN A 508 14.28 40.13 27.93
CA ASN A 508 14.94 39.04 28.63
C ASN A 508 16.43 38.99 28.23
N VAL A 509 17.32 38.77 29.16
CA VAL A 509 18.80 38.80 29.10
C VAL A 509 19.45 38.01 27.91
N LEU A 510 18.67 37.27 27.11
CA LEU A 510 19.10 36.44 26.01
C LEU A 510 19.12 37.13 24.62
N ALA A 511 18.78 38.41 24.52
CA ALA A 511 18.66 39.16 23.26
C ALA A 511 19.94 39.15 22.37
N PRO A 512 21.15 39.30 22.90
CA PRO A 512 22.36 39.33 22.08
C PRO A 512 22.71 37.97 21.47
N PHE A 513 22.23 36.89 22.06
CA PHE A 513 22.52 35.51 21.58
C PHE A 513 21.43 34.91 20.68
N SER A 514 20.33 35.65 20.46
CA SER A 514 19.15 35.13 19.76
C SER A 514 19.46 34.62 18.33
N SER A 515 20.29 35.35 17.57
CA SER A 515 20.66 34.97 16.20
C SER A 515 21.56 33.73 16.17
N LEU A 516 22.41 33.57 17.17
CA LEU A 516 23.29 32.39 17.32
C LEU A 516 22.48 31.18 17.77
N ILE A 517 21.59 31.35 18.75
CA ILE A 517 20.69 30.30 19.23
C ILE A 517 19.81 29.80 18.11
N MET A 518 19.27 30.68 17.27
CA MET A 518 18.43 30.27 16.11
C MET A 518 19.22 29.52 15.04
N LYS A 519 20.52 29.77 14.89
CA LYS A 519 21.36 28.98 13.96
C LYS A 519 21.67 27.58 14.47
N VAL A 520 21.77 27.41 15.77
CA VAL A 520 22.12 26.12 16.41
C VAL A 520 20.89 25.25 16.66
N LEU A 521 19.71 25.85 16.88
CA LEU A 521 18.51 25.07 17.11
C LEU A 521 18.03 24.34 15.85
N LYS A 522 17.64 23.09 16.03
CA LYS A 522 16.96 22.29 14.98
C LYS A 522 15.56 22.83 14.68
N LEU A 523 15.08 22.61 13.47
CA LEU A 523 13.81 23.15 12.97
C LEU A 523 12.62 23.01 13.95
N PRO A 524 12.35 21.85 14.58
CA PRO A 524 11.22 21.74 15.52
C PRO A 524 11.28 22.71 16.68
N ARG A 525 12.48 22.95 17.24
CA ARG A 525 12.66 23.90 18.34
C ARG A 525 12.57 25.37 17.88
N ARG A 526 12.98 25.65 16.63
CA ARG A 526 12.84 27.01 16.06
C ARG A 526 11.38 27.37 15.89
N VAL A 527 10.58 26.45 15.35
CA VAL A 527 9.14 26.60 15.15
C VAL A 527 8.44 26.88 16.48
N ASP A 528 8.70 26.05 17.48
CA ASP A 528 8.15 26.21 18.82
C ASP A 528 8.53 27.55 19.46
N LEU A 529 9.81 27.92 19.39
CA LEU A 529 10.29 29.19 19.97
C LEU A 529 9.62 30.41 19.31
N LEU A 530 9.45 30.41 17.99
CA LEU A 530 8.81 31.51 17.27
C LEU A 530 7.34 31.65 17.63
N ILE A 531 6.62 30.54 17.78
CA ILE A 531 5.22 30.54 18.22
C ILE A 531 5.13 31.03 19.67
N CYS A 532 6.01 30.57 20.56
CA CYS A 532 6.03 31.00 21.96
C CYS A 532 6.41 32.50 22.15
N MET A 533 7.10 33.09 21.18
CA MET A 533 7.55 34.48 21.23
C MET A 533 6.58 35.47 20.58
N ASP A 534 5.54 35.01 19.94
CA ASP A 534 4.52 35.89 19.35
C ASP A 534 3.31 35.98 20.27
N PRO A 535 3.16 37.13 20.97
CA PRO A 535 2.06 37.32 21.93
C PRO A 535 0.68 37.38 21.26
N THR A 536 0.60 37.56 19.93
CA THR A 536 -0.68 37.55 19.21
C THR A 536 -1.26 36.14 19.11
N LEU A 537 -0.45 35.12 19.37
CA LEU A 537 -0.87 33.71 19.38
C LEU A 537 -1.32 33.23 20.76
N ASP A 538 -1.15 34.01 21.83
CA ASP A 538 -1.54 33.58 23.18
C ASP A 538 -3.06 33.34 23.27
N GLU A 539 -3.88 34.18 22.66
CA GLU A 539 -5.32 33.99 22.57
C GLU A 539 -5.69 32.76 21.72
N TRP A 540 -5.01 32.58 20.60
CA TRP A 540 -5.23 31.40 19.77
C TRP A 540 -4.90 30.10 20.52
N ILE A 541 -3.79 30.10 21.27
CA ILE A 541 -3.39 28.94 22.07
C ILE A 541 -4.43 28.63 23.14
N ALA A 542 -4.95 29.65 23.82
CA ALA A 542 -5.92 29.49 24.90
C ALA A 542 -7.30 29.01 24.40
N THR A 543 -7.69 29.36 23.17
CA THR A 543 -9.02 29.08 22.60
C THR A 543 -9.02 27.92 21.59
N THR A 544 -7.89 27.27 21.36
CA THR A 544 -7.81 26.11 20.45
C THR A 544 -8.16 24.82 21.18
N ASP A 545 -9.03 24.02 20.59
CA ASP A 545 -9.36 22.67 21.06
C ASP A 545 -8.43 21.61 20.48
N VAL A 546 -8.01 21.79 19.21
CA VAL A 546 -7.14 20.83 18.54
C VAL A 546 -6.01 21.52 17.78
N PHE A 547 -4.77 21.21 18.14
CA PHE A 547 -3.59 21.60 17.38
C PHE A 547 -3.21 20.52 16.39
N VAL A 548 -3.19 20.83 15.10
CA VAL A 548 -2.81 19.89 14.04
C VAL A 548 -1.43 20.26 13.49
N ALA A 549 -0.44 19.43 13.72
CA ALA A 549 0.84 19.52 13.03
C ALA A 549 0.71 18.98 11.61
N LEU A 550 0.87 19.84 10.60
CA LEU A 550 0.79 19.46 9.18
C LEU A 550 2.04 18.71 8.70
N ASP A 551 3.13 18.82 9.44
CA ASP A 551 4.35 18.07 9.21
C ASP A 551 5.04 17.70 10.54
N ARG A 552 5.94 16.69 10.50
CA ARG A 552 6.63 16.17 11.69
C ARG A 552 7.49 17.22 12.44
N TYR A 553 7.90 18.30 11.79
CA TYR A 553 8.71 19.35 12.39
C TYR A 553 7.86 20.38 13.14
N ALA A 554 6.57 20.49 12.79
CA ALA A 554 5.58 21.27 13.55
C ALA A 554 5.09 20.55 14.82
N ALA A 555 5.30 19.22 14.92
CA ALA A 555 4.77 18.41 16.01
C ALA A 555 5.25 18.85 17.41
N TYR A 556 6.50 19.31 17.54
CA TYR A 556 7.02 19.79 18.82
C TYR A 556 6.30 21.07 19.28
N ALA A 557 6.03 21.99 18.36
CA ALA A 557 5.28 23.21 18.64
C ALA A 557 3.81 22.88 18.97
N ALA A 558 3.15 22.06 18.17
CA ALA A 558 1.77 21.62 18.44
C ALA A 558 1.62 20.99 19.83
N ARG A 559 2.57 20.10 20.22
CA ARG A 559 2.61 19.51 21.56
C ARG A 559 2.75 20.54 22.69
N ASN A 560 3.61 21.53 22.49
CA ASN A 560 3.83 22.55 23.52
C ASN A 560 2.66 23.52 23.58
N CYS A 561 2.04 23.88 22.46
CA CYS A 561 0.80 24.66 22.43
C CYS A 561 -0.34 23.96 23.16
N SER A 562 -0.54 22.67 22.89
CA SER A 562 -1.53 21.84 23.58
C SER A 562 -1.31 21.82 25.11
N LYS A 563 -0.08 21.67 25.55
CA LYS A 563 0.26 21.74 26.98
C LYS A 563 0.01 23.14 27.61
N ARG A 564 0.22 24.19 26.84
CA ARG A 564 -0.04 25.58 27.29
C ARG A 564 -1.53 25.89 27.38
N SER A 565 -2.32 25.37 26.43
CA SER A 565 -3.78 25.44 26.46
C SER A 565 -4.38 24.69 27.66
N GLY A 566 -3.77 23.60 28.10
CA GLY A 566 -4.22 22.75 29.22
C GLY A 566 -5.35 21.78 28.87
N GLN A 567 -6.14 22.06 27.83
CA GLN A 567 -7.28 21.22 27.40
C GLN A 567 -7.16 20.71 25.98
N ALA A 568 -6.42 21.40 25.11
CA ALA A 568 -6.32 21.06 23.70
C ALA A 568 -5.57 19.75 23.44
N VAL A 569 -6.01 19.03 22.43
CA VAL A 569 -5.34 17.84 21.90
C VAL A 569 -4.35 18.26 20.81
N ALA A 570 -3.21 17.56 20.70
CA ALA A 570 -2.26 17.74 19.59
C ALA A 570 -2.19 16.49 18.74
N ILE A 571 -2.45 16.63 17.44
CA ILE A 571 -2.45 15.55 16.44
C ILE A 571 -1.54 15.82 15.25
N LEU A 572 -1.10 14.74 14.58
CA LEU A 572 -0.29 14.80 13.36
C LEU A 572 -1.15 14.52 12.13
N GLY A 573 -1.16 15.47 11.18
CA GLY A 573 -1.74 15.31 9.85
C GLY A 573 -3.24 15.57 9.76
N MET A 574 -3.67 15.95 8.56
CA MET A 574 -5.06 16.32 8.28
C MET A 574 -6.04 15.13 8.32
N ARG A 575 -5.57 13.95 7.97
CA ARG A 575 -6.42 12.75 7.91
C ARG A 575 -7.05 12.42 9.26
N GLU A 576 -6.27 12.51 10.33
CA GLU A 576 -6.74 12.16 11.67
C GLU A 576 -7.77 13.16 12.20
N ILE A 577 -7.56 14.46 12.02
CA ILE A 577 -8.57 15.46 12.43
C ILE A 577 -9.87 15.30 11.63
N THR A 578 -9.78 15.04 10.32
CA THR A 578 -10.97 14.82 9.49
C THR A 578 -11.74 13.59 9.98
N ARG A 579 -11.04 12.48 10.30
CA ARG A 579 -11.65 11.28 10.86
C ARG A 579 -12.38 11.56 12.19
N LEU A 580 -11.70 12.21 13.11
CA LEU A 580 -12.26 12.53 14.43
C LEU A 580 -13.51 13.41 14.35
N VAL A 581 -13.49 14.43 13.48
CA VAL A 581 -14.63 15.34 13.30
C VAL A 581 -15.81 14.64 12.62
N THR A 582 -15.57 13.79 11.60
CA THR A 582 -16.65 13.08 10.91
C THR A 582 -17.28 11.98 11.76
N SER A 583 -16.50 11.30 12.62
CA SER A 583 -17.05 10.29 13.54
C SER A 583 -17.91 10.91 14.64
N SER A 584 -17.58 12.09 15.14
CA SER A 584 -18.40 12.80 16.13
C SER A 584 -19.74 13.31 15.55
N THR A 585 -19.80 13.62 14.25
CA THR A 585 -21.06 14.06 13.57
C THR A 585 -22.04 12.91 13.31
N GLN A 586 -21.58 11.65 13.33
CA GLN A 586 -22.46 10.46 13.14
C GLN A 586 -23.06 9.93 14.45
N GLN A 587 -22.60 10.37 15.60
CA GLN A 587 -23.09 9.96 16.92
C GLN A 587 -24.06 10.98 17.56
N GLY A 588 -24.27 12.13 16.98
CA GLY A 588 -25.25 13.16 17.37
C GLY A 588 -26.38 13.26 16.35
#